data_3a9b501d62751cb2841b22ba1021b48d
#
_entry.id   3a9b501d62751cb2841b22ba1021b48d
#
_cell.length_a   1.000
_cell.length_b   1.000
_cell.length_c   1.000
_cell.angle_alpha   90.00
_cell.angle_beta   90.00
_cell.angle_gamma   90.00
#
_symmetry.space_group_name_H-M   'P 1'
#
loop_
_entity.id
_entity.type
_entity.pdbx_description
1 polymer ?
#
loop_
_entity_poly.entity_id
_entity_poly.type
_entity_poly.pdbx_seq_one_letter_code
_entity_poly.pdbx_strand_id
1 'polypeptide(L)'
;MEMKRLRKFLIITFVVTGLAWGSLAIFTKLSLISFTHPIGTILHIIGGFGPTIASLFVLEERLAFKSAVKFVFQYKRKTIVYFWTLAAMAIAVIGISSMEFNSALPFYLIPIVFLQAVFIYGGEEELGWRGIMQPILEKKLPFPIATVITGTVWGIWHIPLWFVEGSSQQNMAFPFFLVLGVLLSFFLAALYKRTKCVFACNVFHGLINTLLSMFVIKLNLILVCGLIVMLVYSIYLWYSTDKKAVV
;
A
#
# COMPACT_ATOMS: atom_id res chain seq x y z
N MET A 1 -5.43 -22.77 12.05
CA MET A 1 -4.73 -22.74 10.75
C MET A 1 -4.43 -21.30 10.31
N GLU A 2 -5.39 -20.43 10.18
CA GLU A 2 -5.23 -19.03 9.72
C GLU A 2 -4.22 -18.19 10.51
N MET A 3 -4.22 -18.25 11.85
CA MET A 3 -3.26 -17.50 12.67
C MET A 3 -1.81 -17.99 12.52
N LYS A 4 -1.61 -19.29 12.28
CA LYS A 4 -0.28 -19.83 11.96
C LYS A 4 0.20 -19.29 10.61
N ARG A 5 -0.71 -19.20 9.63
CA ARG A 5 -0.48 -18.62 8.32
C ARG A 5 -0.11 -17.13 8.41
N LEU A 6 -0.88 -16.34 9.18
CA LEU A 6 -0.59 -14.94 9.42
C LEU A 6 0.77 -14.74 10.08
N ARG A 7 1.08 -15.52 11.13
CA ARG A 7 2.39 -15.46 11.79
C ARG A 7 3.53 -15.77 10.82
N LYS A 8 3.40 -16.81 9.99
CA LYS A 8 4.42 -17.15 8.97
C LYS A 8 4.60 -16.01 7.97
N PHE A 9 3.48 -15.43 7.50
CA PHE A 9 3.50 -14.26 6.61
C PHE A 9 4.29 -13.10 7.23
N LEU A 10 3.95 -12.70 8.46
CA LEU A 10 4.62 -11.60 9.13
C LEU A 10 6.11 -11.87 9.35
N ILE A 11 6.49 -13.06 9.83
CA ILE A 11 7.90 -13.41 10.05
C ILE A 11 8.69 -13.28 8.74
N ILE A 12 8.21 -13.86 7.64
CA ILE A 12 8.93 -13.81 6.36
C ILE A 12 9.00 -12.36 5.86
N THR A 13 7.90 -11.60 5.91
CA THR A 13 7.86 -10.19 5.53
C THR A 13 8.91 -9.37 6.27
N PHE A 14 8.90 -9.43 7.60
CA PHE A 14 9.83 -8.62 8.41
C PHE A 14 11.27 -9.09 8.29
N VAL A 15 11.53 -10.39 8.12
CA VAL A 15 12.89 -10.90 7.90
C VAL A 15 13.46 -10.44 6.55
N VAL A 16 12.70 -10.63 5.46
CA VAL A 16 13.16 -10.21 4.13
C VAL A 16 13.43 -8.71 4.09
N THR A 17 12.45 -7.92 4.54
CA THR A 17 12.58 -6.46 4.56
C THR A 17 13.65 -5.98 5.53
N GLY A 18 13.69 -6.54 6.74
CA GLY A 18 14.68 -6.18 7.75
C GLY A 18 16.12 -6.44 7.30
N LEU A 19 16.36 -7.56 6.62
CA LEU A 19 17.67 -7.85 6.03
C LEU A 19 17.99 -6.87 4.89
N ALA A 20 17.06 -6.63 3.95
CA ALA A 20 17.32 -5.79 2.80
C ALA A 20 17.45 -4.31 3.17
N TRP A 21 16.42 -3.72 3.81
CA TRP A 21 16.44 -2.30 4.19
C TRP A 21 17.38 -2.03 5.37
N GLY A 22 17.57 -3.00 6.28
CA GLY A 22 18.55 -2.89 7.35
C GLY A 22 19.98 -2.83 6.82
N SER A 23 20.31 -3.70 5.85
CA SER A 23 21.62 -3.63 5.15
C SER A 23 21.77 -2.31 4.41
N LEU A 24 20.72 -1.85 3.71
CA LEU A 24 20.73 -0.57 3.00
C LEU A 24 20.99 0.59 3.97
N ALA A 25 20.31 0.59 5.12
CA ALA A 25 20.51 1.61 6.15
C ALA A 25 21.95 1.63 6.68
N ILE A 26 22.54 0.46 6.93
CA ILE A 26 23.94 0.36 7.36
C ILE A 26 24.88 0.88 6.27
N PHE A 27 24.68 0.46 5.02
CA PHE A 27 25.58 0.82 3.92
C PHE A 27 25.50 2.32 3.59
N THR A 28 24.31 2.93 3.62
CA THR A 28 24.17 4.36 3.38
C THR A 28 24.72 5.18 4.55
N LYS A 29 24.48 4.77 5.80
CA LYS A 29 24.99 5.44 6.99
C LYS A 29 26.52 5.42 7.09
N LEU A 30 27.16 4.33 6.65
CA LEU A 30 28.61 4.20 6.58
C LEU A 30 29.20 4.80 5.29
N SER A 31 28.40 5.48 4.46
CA SER A 31 28.79 6.08 3.18
C SER A 31 29.46 5.08 2.21
N LEU A 32 29.19 3.77 2.35
CA LEU A 32 29.71 2.73 1.46
C LEU A 32 29.02 2.78 0.10
N ILE A 33 27.72 3.10 0.06
CA ILE A 33 26.94 3.34 -1.15
C ILE A 33 25.94 4.46 -0.91
N SER A 34 25.50 5.15 -1.98
CA SER A 34 24.34 6.05 -1.91
C SER A 34 23.03 5.29 -2.06
N PHE A 35 21.91 5.90 -1.66
CA PHE A 35 20.57 5.34 -1.86
C PHE A 35 20.29 5.04 -3.35
N THR A 36 20.77 5.90 -4.26
CA THR A 36 20.62 5.77 -5.73
C THR A 36 21.64 4.87 -6.38
N HIS A 37 22.58 4.31 -5.63
CA HIS A 37 23.52 3.31 -6.15
C HIS A 37 22.77 2.05 -6.61
N PRO A 38 23.13 1.37 -7.71
CA PRO A 38 22.42 0.17 -8.19
C PRO A 38 22.17 -0.88 -7.11
N ILE A 39 23.16 -1.17 -6.25
CA ILE A 39 22.97 -2.08 -5.11
C ILE A 39 21.96 -1.53 -4.12
N GLY A 40 21.98 -0.20 -3.85
CA GLY A 40 21.02 0.45 -2.98
C GLY A 40 19.60 0.32 -3.52
N THR A 41 19.41 0.56 -4.81
CA THR A 41 18.12 0.39 -5.50
C THR A 41 17.62 -1.06 -5.43
N ILE A 42 18.50 -2.04 -5.66
CA ILE A 42 18.16 -3.47 -5.57
C ILE A 42 17.72 -3.84 -4.15
N LEU A 43 18.47 -3.43 -3.13
CA LEU A 43 18.10 -3.69 -1.73
C LEU A 43 16.78 -3.02 -1.36
N HIS A 44 16.53 -1.79 -1.85
CA HIS A 44 15.26 -1.10 -1.64
C HIS A 44 14.09 -1.88 -2.25
N ILE A 45 14.22 -2.34 -3.50
CA ILE A 45 13.21 -3.16 -4.19
C ILE A 45 12.98 -4.49 -3.45
N ILE A 46 14.04 -5.23 -3.11
CA ILE A 46 13.90 -6.52 -2.39
C ILE A 46 13.14 -6.32 -1.07
N GLY A 47 13.45 -5.27 -0.32
CA GLY A 47 12.76 -4.97 0.93
C GLY A 47 11.28 -4.66 0.71
N GLY A 48 10.92 -3.88 -0.32
CA GLY A 48 9.55 -3.58 -0.70
C GLY A 48 8.75 -4.82 -1.09
N PHE A 49 9.38 -5.78 -1.77
CA PHE A 49 8.76 -7.05 -2.14
C PHE A 49 8.58 -8.04 -0.98
N GLY A 50 9.02 -7.71 0.26
CA GLY A 50 8.86 -8.58 1.43
C GLY A 50 7.46 -9.16 1.60
N PRO A 51 6.38 -8.35 1.61
CA PRO A 51 5.00 -8.85 1.72
C PRO A 51 4.58 -9.75 0.56
N THR A 52 4.98 -9.43 -0.66
CA THR A 52 4.70 -10.24 -1.86
C THR A 52 5.43 -11.58 -1.81
N ILE A 53 6.71 -11.58 -1.48
CA ILE A 53 7.51 -12.82 -1.30
C ILE A 53 6.87 -13.68 -0.20
N ALA A 54 6.56 -13.10 0.97
CA ALA A 54 5.91 -13.81 2.05
C ALA A 54 4.58 -14.46 1.64
N SER A 55 3.81 -13.76 0.81
CA SER A 55 2.53 -14.24 0.30
C SER A 55 2.66 -15.53 -0.51
N LEU A 56 3.70 -15.64 -1.35
CA LEU A 56 3.97 -16.84 -2.16
C LEU A 56 4.26 -18.07 -1.28
N PHE A 57 4.82 -17.88 -0.08
CA PHE A 57 5.11 -18.96 0.87
C PHE A 57 3.92 -19.37 1.74
N VAL A 58 2.85 -18.57 1.78
CA VAL A 58 1.68 -18.82 2.64
C VAL A 58 0.38 -19.03 1.88
N LEU A 59 0.35 -18.84 0.57
CA LEU A 59 -0.77 -19.24 -0.25
C LEU A 59 -0.91 -20.78 -0.16
N GLU A 60 -2.09 -21.26 0.29
CA GLU A 60 -2.34 -22.65 0.71
C GLU A 60 -2.27 -23.67 -0.42
N GLU A 61 -2.42 -23.24 -1.63
CA GLU A 61 -2.17 -24.05 -2.80
C GLU A 61 -0.79 -23.64 -3.34
N ARG A 62 0.01 -24.61 -3.75
CA ARG A 62 1.04 -24.38 -4.75
C ARG A 62 0.28 -23.97 -6.02
N LEU A 63 -0.16 -22.71 -6.01
CA LEU A 63 -0.92 -22.15 -7.11
C LEU A 63 -0.02 -22.31 -8.32
N ALA A 64 -0.45 -23.15 -9.26
CA ALA A 64 0.10 -23.08 -10.59
C ALA A 64 0.10 -21.59 -10.96
N PHE A 65 1.15 -21.09 -11.58
CA PHE A 65 1.33 -19.67 -11.95
C PHE A 65 0.01 -19.05 -12.46
N LYS A 66 -0.77 -19.81 -13.25
CA LYS A 66 -2.10 -19.43 -13.75
C LYS A 66 -3.10 -19.10 -12.64
N SER A 67 -3.09 -19.82 -11.52
CA SER A 67 -4.01 -19.56 -10.39
C SER A 67 -3.58 -18.35 -9.58
N ALA A 68 -2.29 -18.11 -9.42
CA ALA A 68 -1.77 -16.90 -8.78
C ALA A 68 -2.12 -15.65 -9.60
N VAL A 69 -1.92 -15.69 -10.92
CA VAL A 69 -2.33 -14.62 -11.84
C VAL A 69 -3.84 -14.39 -11.74
N LYS A 70 -4.65 -15.46 -11.77
CA LYS A 70 -6.11 -15.34 -11.60
C LYS A 70 -6.48 -14.69 -10.27
N PHE A 71 -5.82 -15.06 -9.17
CA PHE A 71 -6.06 -14.46 -7.85
C PHE A 71 -5.76 -12.97 -7.82
N VAL A 72 -4.67 -12.53 -8.45
CA VAL A 72 -4.28 -11.12 -8.51
C VAL A 72 -5.24 -10.31 -9.39
N PHE A 73 -5.60 -10.83 -10.56
CA PHE A 73 -6.36 -10.10 -11.58
C PHE A 73 -7.87 -10.41 -11.58
N GLN A 74 -8.35 -11.27 -10.69
CA GLN A 74 -9.80 -11.53 -10.60
C GLN A 74 -10.56 -10.25 -10.26
N TYR A 75 -11.64 -9.95 -10.97
CA TYR A 75 -12.51 -8.84 -10.67
C TYR A 75 -13.95 -9.09 -11.13
N LYS A 76 -14.90 -8.39 -10.51
CA LYS A 76 -16.29 -8.37 -10.95
C LYS A 76 -16.54 -7.07 -11.70
N ARG A 77 -16.90 -7.14 -12.98
CA ARG A 77 -17.11 -5.95 -13.83
C ARG A 77 -17.99 -4.87 -13.17
N LYS A 78 -19.07 -5.28 -12.49
CA LYS A 78 -19.98 -4.35 -11.80
C LYS A 78 -19.34 -3.61 -10.61
N THR A 79 -18.20 -4.08 -10.12
CA THR A 79 -17.55 -3.51 -8.92
C THR A 79 -16.41 -2.54 -9.27
N ILE A 80 -16.01 -2.46 -10.53
CA ILE A 80 -14.94 -1.56 -10.97
C ILE A 80 -15.30 -0.07 -10.76
N VAL A 81 -16.59 0.26 -10.70
CA VAL A 81 -17.06 1.60 -10.39
C VAL A 81 -16.52 2.11 -9.05
N TYR A 82 -16.35 1.24 -8.06
CA TYR A 82 -15.81 1.62 -6.75
C TYR A 82 -14.33 2.05 -6.83
N PHE A 83 -13.56 1.40 -7.71
CA PHE A 83 -12.20 1.84 -8.01
C PHE A 83 -12.21 3.26 -8.60
N TRP A 84 -13.00 3.51 -9.63
CA TRP A 84 -13.04 4.81 -10.29
C TRP A 84 -13.55 5.92 -9.36
N THR A 85 -14.52 5.60 -8.47
CA THR A 85 -15.01 6.57 -7.50
C THR A 85 -13.92 6.97 -6.51
N LEU A 86 -13.22 5.98 -5.91
CA LEU A 86 -12.11 6.26 -4.99
C LEU A 86 -10.95 6.98 -5.70
N ALA A 87 -10.62 6.58 -6.92
CA ALA A 87 -9.57 7.23 -7.71
C ALA A 87 -9.93 8.70 -8.01
N ALA A 88 -11.15 8.97 -8.45
CA ALA A 88 -11.63 10.34 -8.69
C ALA A 88 -11.61 11.20 -7.41
N MET A 89 -12.04 10.63 -6.27
CA MET A 89 -11.95 11.31 -4.97
C MET A 89 -10.51 11.62 -4.59
N ALA A 90 -9.60 10.66 -4.74
CA ALA A 90 -8.19 10.87 -4.42
C ALA A 90 -7.54 11.96 -5.29
N ILE A 91 -7.80 11.92 -6.60
CA ILE A 91 -7.32 12.95 -7.54
C ILE A 91 -7.87 14.33 -7.17
N ALA A 92 -9.19 14.42 -6.89
CA ALA A 92 -9.81 15.67 -6.51
C ALA A 92 -9.27 16.19 -5.17
N VAL A 93 -9.20 15.35 -4.13
CA VAL A 93 -8.74 15.75 -2.79
C VAL A 93 -7.28 16.21 -2.84
N ILE A 94 -6.38 15.43 -3.43
CA ILE A 94 -4.97 15.77 -3.48
C ILE A 94 -4.73 16.95 -4.42
N GLY A 95 -5.33 16.95 -5.63
CA GLY A 95 -5.14 18.01 -6.61
C GLY A 95 -5.65 19.38 -6.14
N ILE A 96 -6.87 19.43 -5.55
CA ILE A 96 -7.45 20.70 -5.07
C ILE A 96 -6.75 21.18 -3.80
N SER A 97 -6.35 20.27 -2.91
CA SER A 97 -5.70 20.65 -1.65
C SER A 97 -4.30 21.19 -1.84
N SER A 98 -3.55 20.73 -2.84
CA SER A 98 -2.14 21.09 -3.01
C SER A 98 -1.92 22.30 -3.90
N MET A 99 -2.61 22.36 -5.05
CA MET A 99 -2.51 23.42 -6.08
C MET A 99 -1.08 23.79 -6.52
N GLU A 100 -0.07 23.03 -6.11
CA GLU A 100 1.34 23.24 -6.37
C GLU A 100 1.97 21.95 -6.87
N PHE A 101 2.48 21.97 -8.09
CA PHE A 101 3.19 20.82 -8.67
C PHE A 101 4.63 20.76 -8.16
N ASN A 102 5.11 19.55 -7.99
CA ASN A 102 6.51 19.27 -7.71
C ASN A 102 7.35 19.56 -8.98
N SER A 103 8.04 20.66 -9.00
CA SER A 103 8.88 21.09 -10.14
C SER A 103 10.04 20.12 -10.44
N ALA A 104 10.42 19.27 -9.48
CA ALA A 104 11.45 18.26 -9.68
C ALA A 104 10.95 17.05 -10.49
N LEU A 105 9.62 16.90 -10.71
CA LEU A 105 9.04 15.83 -11.49
C LEU A 105 8.48 16.34 -12.84
N PRO A 106 9.23 16.18 -13.96
CA PRO A 106 8.73 16.53 -15.29
C PRO A 106 7.48 15.71 -15.66
N PHE A 107 6.49 16.36 -16.28
CA PHE A 107 5.20 15.74 -16.63
C PHE A 107 5.33 14.49 -17.50
N TYR A 108 6.32 14.44 -18.40
CA TYR A 108 6.55 13.30 -19.28
C TYR A 108 7.05 12.06 -18.53
N LEU A 109 7.54 12.20 -17.29
CA LEU A 109 7.94 11.08 -16.44
C LEU A 109 6.79 10.50 -15.60
N ILE A 110 5.66 11.19 -15.47
CA ILE A 110 4.53 10.74 -14.66
C ILE A 110 4.06 9.32 -15.01
N PRO A 111 3.90 8.93 -16.30
CA PRO A 111 3.53 7.56 -16.63
C PRO A 111 4.54 6.52 -16.14
N ILE A 112 5.83 6.84 -16.19
CA ILE A 112 6.90 5.95 -15.70
C ILE A 112 6.83 5.83 -14.19
N VAL A 113 6.71 6.95 -13.47
CA VAL A 113 6.55 6.99 -12.00
C VAL A 113 5.32 6.19 -11.59
N PHE A 114 4.20 6.33 -12.31
CA PHE A 114 2.99 5.57 -12.04
C PHE A 114 3.20 4.06 -12.21
N LEU A 115 3.82 3.62 -13.30
CA LEU A 115 4.11 2.20 -13.51
C LEU A 115 5.06 1.65 -12.42
N GLN A 116 6.09 2.42 -12.07
CA GLN A 116 6.99 2.06 -10.98
C GLN A 116 6.25 1.95 -9.63
N ALA A 117 5.35 2.90 -9.33
CA ALA A 117 4.56 2.90 -8.10
C ALA A 117 3.57 1.72 -8.05
N VAL A 118 3.03 1.28 -9.20
CA VAL A 118 2.11 0.13 -9.26
C VAL A 118 2.83 -1.21 -9.08
N PHE A 119 4.05 -1.34 -9.64
CA PHE A 119 4.72 -2.65 -9.74
C PHE A 119 5.96 -2.83 -8.86
N ILE A 120 6.53 -1.72 -8.32
CA ILE A 120 7.85 -1.77 -7.67
C ILE A 120 7.90 -1.00 -6.34
N TYR A 121 7.13 0.10 -6.21
CA TYR A 121 7.23 1.03 -5.08
C TYR A 121 5.88 1.31 -4.42
N GLY A 122 5.24 0.26 -3.91
CA GLY A 122 4.02 0.33 -3.10
C GLY A 122 2.91 -0.61 -3.55
N GLY A 123 2.50 -0.59 -4.83
CA GLY A 123 1.40 -1.43 -5.31
C GLY A 123 1.67 -2.93 -5.14
N GLU A 124 2.89 -3.39 -5.34
CA GLU A 124 3.29 -4.79 -5.20
C GLU A 124 3.03 -5.36 -3.80
N GLU A 125 3.01 -4.53 -2.79
CA GLU A 125 2.79 -4.92 -1.38
C GLU A 125 1.38 -5.47 -1.13
N GLU A 126 0.40 -5.08 -1.96
CA GLU A 126 -1.02 -5.34 -1.74
C GLU A 126 -1.39 -6.82 -1.79
N LEU A 127 -0.59 -7.63 -2.47
CA LEU A 127 -0.74 -9.09 -2.42
C LEU A 127 -0.63 -9.61 -0.99
N GLY A 128 0.30 -9.06 -0.21
CA GLY A 128 0.48 -9.40 1.20
C GLY A 128 -0.59 -8.79 2.09
N TRP A 129 -0.72 -7.48 2.04
CA TRP A 129 -1.56 -6.77 3.00
C TRP A 129 -3.05 -7.02 2.75
N ARG A 130 -3.52 -6.94 1.49
CA ARG A 130 -4.95 -7.11 1.12
C ARG A 130 -5.28 -8.54 0.69
N GLY A 131 -4.31 -9.25 0.09
CA GLY A 131 -4.52 -10.64 -0.30
C GLY A 131 -4.45 -11.64 0.86
N ILE A 132 -3.63 -11.37 1.89
CA ILE A 132 -3.36 -12.30 3.00
C ILE A 132 -3.77 -11.74 4.35
N MET A 133 -3.13 -10.65 4.84
CA MET A 133 -3.28 -10.20 6.22
C MET A 133 -4.69 -9.71 6.54
N GLN A 134 -5.20 -8.75 5.78
CA GLN A 134 -6.51 -8.14 6.01
C GLN A 134 -7.64 -9.18 6.04
N PRO A 135 -7.77 -10.12 5.06
CA PRO A 135 -8.82 -11.13 5.10
C PRO A 135 -8.73 -12.08 6.30
N ILE A 136 -7.52 -12.42 6.76
CA ILE A 136 -7.34 -13.29 7.93
C ILE A 136 -7.82 -12.56 9.20
N LEU A 137 -7.50 -11.28 9.33
CA LEU A 137 -7.93 -10.48 10.48
C LEU A 137 -9.45 -10.26 10.48
N GLU A 138 -10.05 -9.97 9.31
CA GLU A 138 -11.51 -9.77 9.17
C GLU A 138 -12.36 -11.01 9.52
N LYS A 139 -11.77 -12.21 9.51
CA LYS A 139 -12.45 -13.42 10.00
C LYS A 139 -12.65 -13.43 11.52
N LYS A 140 -11.89 -12.61 12.26
CA LYS A 140 -11.87 -12.61 13.73
C LYS A 140 -12.19 -11.28 14.37
N LEU A 141 -12.03 -10.20 13.64
CA LEU A 141 -12.14 -8.83 14.13
C LEU A 141 -13.09 -8.02 13.26
N PRO A 142 -13.82 -7.06 13.83
CA PRO A 142 -14.56 -6.08 13.04
C PRO A 142 -13.65 -5.35 12.06
N PHE A 143 -14.19 -4.97 10.92
CA PHE A 143 -13.47 -4.30 9.84
C PHE A 143 -12.59 -3.12 10.29
N PRO A 144 -13.09 -2.16 11.10
CA PRO A 144 -12.25 -1.03 11.50
C PRO A 144 -11.02 -1.47 12.28
N ILE A 145 -11.18 -2.43 13.20
CA ILE A 145 -10.08 -2.94 14.04
C ILE A 145 -9.07 -3.70 13.16
N ALA A 146 -9.55 -4.60 12.30
CA ALA A 146 -8.68 -5.35 11.38
C ALA A 146 -7.89 -4.39 10.48
N THR A 147 -8.52 -3.32 10.01
CA THR A 147 -7.90 -2.33 9.12
C THR A 147 -6.89 -1.45 9.84
N VAL A 148 -7.20 -1.00 11.07
CA VAL A 148 -6.22 -0.25 11.88
C VAL A 148 -5.00 -1.12 12.18
N ILE A 149 -5.19 -2.39 12.55
CA ILE A 149 -4.06 -3.32 12.79
C ILE A 149 -3.24 -3.49 11.52
N THR A 150 -3.88 -3.72 10.37
CA THR A 150 -3.16 -3.90 9.09
C THR A 150 -2.37 -2.64 8.73
N GLY A 151 -2.97 -1.46 8.83
CA GLY A 151 -2.31 -0.19 8.54
C GLY A 151 -1.18 0.14 9.50
N THR A 152 -1.35 -0.18 10.79
CA THR A 152 -0.32 0.01 11.81
C THR A 152 0.88 -0.91 11.57
N VAL A 153 0.64 -2.19 11.31
CA VAL A 153 1.71 -3.15 11.00
C VAL A 153 2.43 -2.77 9.71
N TRP A 154 1.70 -2.33 8.70
CA TRP A 154 2.26 -1.81 7.45
C TRP A 154 3.13 -0.57 7.70
N GLY A 155 2.66 0.38 8.51
CA GLY A 155 3.46 1.55 8.88
C GLY A 155 4.74 1.19 9.65
N ILE A 156 4.64 0.30 10.64
CA ILE A 156 5.80 -0.19 11.42
C ILE A 156 6.80 -0.93 10.52
N TRP A 157 6.32 -1.67 9.53
CA TRP A 157 7.16 -2.38 8.57
C TRP A 157 8.09 -1.45 7.78
N HIS A 158 7.70 -0.19 7.57
CA HIS A 158 8.52 0.83 6.90
C HIS A 158 9.62 1.46 7.76
N ILE A 159 9.64 1.24 9.09
CA ILE A 159 10.58 1.89 10.02
C ILE A 159 12.05 1.87 9.55
N PRO A 160 12.59 0.78 8.98
CA PRO A 160 13.99 0.77 8.53
C PRO A 160 14.33 1.90 7.54
N LEU A 161 13.37 2.39 6.74
CA LEU A 161 13.59 3.45 5.76
C LEU A 161 13.93 4.81 6.39
N TRP A 162 13.54 5.07 7.66
CA TRP A 162 13.94 6.27 8.40
C TRP A 162 15.44 6.30 8.73
N PHE A 163 16.10 5.16 8.65
CA PHE A 163 17.54 5.03 8.89
C PHE A 163 18.37 4.94 7.60
N VAL A 164 17.71 4.95 6.44
CA VAL A 164 18.36 4.92 5.11
C VAL A 164 18.64 6.37 4.68
N GLU A 165 19.92 6.75 4.62
CA GLU A 165 20.29 8.11 4.16
C GLU A 165 19.92 8.32 2.71
N GLY A 166 19.25 9.46 2.45
CA GLY A 166 18.71 9.81 1.13
C GLY A 166 17.31 9.28 0.84
N SER A 167 16.68 8.54 1.78
CA SER A 167 15.28 8.14 1.62
C SER A 167 14.33 9.32 1.89
N SER A 168 13.19 9.35 1.21
CA SER A 168 12.14 10.35 1.42
C SER A 168 11.53 10.29 2.83
N GLN A 169 11.54 9.12 3.45
CA GLN A 169 11.00 8.90 4.80
C GLN A 169 11.74 9.69 5.88
N GLN A 170 13.04 9.97 5.70
CA GLN A 170 13.81 10.79 6.65
C GLN A 170 13.22 12.19 6.85
N ASN A 171 12.54 12.73 5.82
CA ASN A 171 11.95 14.07 5.83
C ASN A 171 10.50 14.08 6.35
N MET A 172 9.97 12.94 6.79
CA MET A 172 8.59 12.79 7.25
C MET A 172 8.54 12.31 8.70
N ALA A 173 7.73 12.97 9.53
CA ALA A 173 7.48 12.48 10.89
C ALA A 173 6.77 11.12 10.86
N PHE A 174 7.32 10.11 11.53
CA PHE A 174 6.75 8.76 11.55
C PHE A 174 5.28 8.71 12.01
N PRO A 175 4.84 9.43 13.06
CA PRO A 175 3.43 9.43 13.43
C PRO A 175 2.50 9.93 12.33
N PHE A 176 2.92 10.93 11.56
CA PHE A 176 2.15 11.45 10.42
C PHE A 176 2.04 10.39 9.31
N PHE A 177 3.17 9.76 8.95
CA PHE A 177 3.19 8.63 8.00
C PHE A 177 2.26 7.49 8.44
N LEU A 178 2.31 7.13 9.74
CA LEU A 178 1.47 6.07 10.29
C LEU A 178 -0.03 6.38 10.14
N VAL A 179 -0.44 7.62 10.45
CA VAL A 179 -1.84 8.05 10.27
C VAL A 179 -2.26 7.94 8.81
N LEU A 180 -1.45 8.44 7.88
CA LEU A 180 -1.73 8.33 6.44
C LEU A 180 -1.79 6.87 5.98
N GLY A 181 -0.90 6.02 6.48
CA GLY A 181 -0.89 4.59 6.19
C GLY A 181 -2.14 3.86 6.67
N VAL A 182 -2.62 4.19 7.86
CA VAL A 182 -3.90 3.66 8.38
C VAL A 182 -5.07 4.14 7.51
N LEU A 183 -5.13 5.42 7.13
CA LEU A 183 -6.16 5.95 6.24
C LEU A 183 -6.14 5.24 4.87
N LEU A 184 -4.97 5.13 4.25
CA LEU A 184 -4.81 4.39 2.99
C LEU A 184 -5.25 2.93 3.13
N SER A 185 -5.00 2.32 4.29
CA SER A 185 -5.46 0.95 4.57
C SER A 185 -6.98 0.83 4.56
N PHE A 186 -7.73 1.84 5.03
CA PHE A 186 -9.20 1.84 4.92
C PHE A 186 -9.65 1.87 3.46
N PHE A 187 -9.06 2.72 2.63
CA PHE A 187 -9.41 2.85 1.22
C PHE A 187 -9.15 1.54 0.46
N LEU A 188 -7.97 0.96 0.65
CA LEU A 188 -7.56 -0.28 0.00
C LEU A 188 -8.35 -1.51 0.48
N ALA A 189 -8.62 -1.61 1.79
CA ALA A 189 -9.41 -2.70 2.34
C ALA A 189 -10.87 -2.67 1.84
N ALA A 190 -11.49 -1.49 1.79
CA ALA A 190 -12.83 -1.32 1.23
C ALA A 190 -12.87 -1.63 -0.27
N LEU A 191 -11.86 -1.17 -1.03
CA LEU A 191 -11.71 -1.48 -2.45
C LEU A 191 -11.57 -2.98 -2.68
N TYR A 192 -10.68 -3.66 -1.94
CA TYR A 192 -10.51 -5.10 -2.03
C TYR A 192 -11.80 -5.88 -1.65
N LYS A 193 -12.51 -5.45 -0.61
CA LYS A 193 -13.79 -6.06 -0.20
C LYS A 193 -14.79 -6.06 -1.35
N ARG A 194 -14.84 -4.96 -2.11
CA ARG A 194 -15.77 -4.79 -3.24
C ARG A 194 -15.33 -5.50 -4.51
N THR A 195 -14.07 -5.34 -4.88
CA THR A 195 -13.56 -5.82 -6.17
C THR A 195 -13.08 -7.27 -6.11
N LYS A 196 -12.59 -7.70 -4.94
CA LYS A 196 -11.82 -8.95 -4.75
C LYS A 196 -10.60 -9.02 -5.69
N CYS A 197 -10.09 -7.88 -6.13
CA CYS A 197 -9.01 -7.75 -7.09
C CYS A 197 -7.79 -7.11 -6.40
N VAL A 198 -6.74 -7.87 -6.23
CA VAL A 198 -5.47 -7.36 -5.67
C VAL A 198 -4.88 -6.30 -6.61
N PHE A 199 -4.92 -6.54 -7.92
CA PHE A 199 -4.39 -5.60 -8.90
C PHE A 199 -5.09 -4.23 -8.87
N ALA A 200 -6.41 -4.19 -8.60
CA ALA A 200 -7.09 -2.91 -8.39
C ALA A 200 -6.53 -2.14 -7.18
N CYS A 201 -6.12 -2.85 -6.12
CA CYS A 201 -5.45 -2.24 -4.97
C CYS A 201 -4.04 -1.77 -5.34
N ASN A 202 -3.26 -2.57 -6.11
CA ASN A 202 -1.94 -2.16 -6.60
C ASN A 202 -2.02 -0.85 -7.40
N VAL A 203 -2.98 -0.79 -8.35
CA VAL A 203 -3.19 0.41 -9.19
C VAL A 203 -3.62 1.62 -8.35
N PHE A 204 -4.51 1.42 -7.37
CA PHE A 204 -4.95 2.52 -6.50
C PHE A 204 -3.82 3.00 -5.57
N HIS A 205 -3.05 2.10 -4.99
CA HIS A 205 -1.87 2.45 -4.18
C HIS A 205 -0.84 3.21 -5.04
N GLY A 206 -0.51 2.69 -6.21
CA GLY A 206 0.38 3.36 -7.16
C GLY A 206 -0.13 4.74 -7.59
N LEU A 207 -1.45 4.91 -7.77
CA LEU A 207 -2.06 6.21 -8.04
C LEU A 207 -1.82 7.19 -6.89
N ILE A 208 -2.05 6.78 -5.64
CA ILE A 208 -1.78 7.63 -4.47
C ILE A 208 -0.31 8.04 -4.41
N ASN A 209 0.63 7.09 -4.54
CA ASN A 209 2.06 7.38 -4.51
C ASN A 209 2.48 8.33 -5.65
N THR A 210 1.88 8.17 -6.83
CA THR A 210 2.12 9.06 -7.97
C THR A 210 1.62 10.48 -7.68
N LEU A 211 0.40 10.61 -7.16
CA LEU A 211 -0.16 11.93 -6.79
C LEU A 211 0.68 12.61 -5.71
N LEU A 212 1.15 11.86 -4.70
CA LEU A 212 2.05 12.37 -3.67
C LEU A 212 3.42 12.78 -4.22
N SER A 213 3.87 12.18 -5.33
CA SER A 213 5.10 12.58 -6.02
C SER A 213 4.89 13.81 -6.91
N MET A 214 3.69 13.96 -7.49
CA MET A 214 3.35 15.06 -8.40
C MET A 214 3.08 16.38 -7.68
N PHE A 215 2.51 16.32 -6.47
CA PHE A 215 2.05 17.50 -5.75
C PHE A 215 2.83 17.74 -4.48
N VAL A 216 3.07 19.02 -4.16
CA VAL A 216 3.61 19.44 -2.85
C VAL A 216 2.47 19.43 -1.84
N ILE A 217 2.44 18.41 -0.98
CA ILE A 217 1.34 18.22 -0.03
C ILE A 217 1.51 19.16 1.18
N LYS A 218 0.52 20.03 1.38
CA LYS A 218 0.42 20.91 2.55
C LYS A 218 -0.82 20.52 3.36
N LEU A 219 -0.65 20.33 4.67
CA LEU A 219 -1.78 20.07 5.54
C LEU A 219 -2.70 21.31 5.59
N ASN A 220 -3.92 21.14 5.10
CA ASN A 220 -4.95 22.17 5.09
C ASN A 220 -6.34 21.57 5.29
N LEU A 221 -7.34 22.43 5.49
CA LEU A 221 -8.72 22.00 5.77
C LEU A 221 -9.30 21.17 4.63
N ILE A 222 -9.02 21.48 3.37
CA ILE A 222 -9.52 20.75 2.20
C ILE A 222 -9.01 19.31 2.20
N LEU A 223 -7.72 19.13 2.45
CA LEU A 223 -7.11 17.79 2.55
C LEU A 223 -7.75 16.98 3.69
N VAL A 224 -7.87 17.58 4.87
CA VAL A 224 -8.45 16.91 6.05
C VAL A 224 -9.90 16.53 5.80
N CYS A 225 -10.75 17.45 5.34
CA CYS A 225 -12.14 17.17 5.03
C CYS A 225 -12.27 16.12 3.92
N GLY A 226 -11.45 16.21 2.88
CA GLY A 226 -11.45 15.24 1.80
C GLY A 226 -11.08 13.82 2.27
N LEU A 227 -10.05 13.69 3.10
CA LEU A 227 -9.65 12.40 3.69
C LEU A 227 -10.76 11.83 4.60
N ILE A 228 -11.44 12.68 5.37
CA ILE A 228 -12.59 12.24 6.20
C ILE A 228 -13.72 11.73 5.30
N VAL A 229 -14.08 12.43 4.23
CA VAL A 229 -15.11 12.00 3.27
C VAL A 229 -14.73 10.65 2.63
N MET A 230 -13.47 10.48 2.21
CA MET A 230 -12.97 9.21 1.67
C MET A 230 -13.03 8.08 2.71
N LEU A 231 -12.69 8.37 3.98
CA LEU A 231 -12.77 7.40 5.07
C LEU A 231 -14.22 6.95 5.31
N VAL A 232 -15.15 7.90 5.44
CA VAL A 232 -16.59 7.62 5.61
C VAL A 232 -17.12 6.80 4.43
N TYR A 233 -16.76 7.17 3.20
CA TYR A 233 -17.14 6.41 2.01
C TYR A 233 -16.58 4.99 2.02
N SER A 234 -15.34 4.80 2.44
CA SER A 234 -14.71 3.46 2.54
C SER A 234 -15.41 2.58 3.58
N ILE A 235 -15.76 3.15 4.73
CA ILE A 235 -16.54 2.45 5.77
C ILE A 235 -17.93 2.09 5.22
N TYR A 236 -18.62 3.01 4.55
CA TYR A 236 -19.90 2.74 3.89
C TYR A 236 -19.78 1.62 2.85
N LEU A 237 -18.76 1.65 1.99
CA LEU A 237 -18.51 0.62 1.01
C LEU A 237 -18.37 -0.77 1.65
N TRP A 238 -17.69 -0.86 2.76
CA TRP A 238 -17.51 -2.13 3.46
C TRP A 238 -18.84 -2.66 4.01
N TYR A 239 -19.57 -1.86 4.79
CA TYR A 239 -20.83 -2.29 5.44
C TYR A 239 -21.97 -2.54 4.46
N SER A 240 -22.05 -1.80 3.35
CA SER A 240 -23.13 -2.00 2.35
C SER A 240 -22.96 -3.32 1.55
N THR A 241 -21.86 -4.05 1.73
CA THR A 241 -21.67 -5.38 1.12
C THR A 241 -22.44 -6.47 1.87
N ASP A 242 -22.54 -6.36 3.19
CA ASP A 242 -23.13 -7.43 4.03
C ASP A 242 -24.67 -7.46 3.92
N LYS A 243 -25.30 -6.33 3.56
CA LYS A 243 -26.77 -6.27 3.41
C LYS A 243 -27.31 -6.96 2.15
N LYS A 244 -26.48 -7.28 1.15
CA LYS A 244 -26.90 -7.95 -0.09
C LYS A 244 -26.61 -9.46 -0.10
N ALA A 245 -26.00 -9.98 0.93
CA ALA A 245 -25.73 -11.44 1.07
C ALA A 245 -26.84 -12.17 1.83
N VAL A 246 -27.89 -11.47 2.26
CA VAL A 246 -29.02 -12.01 3.07
C VAL A 246 -30.35 -11.99 2.30
N VAL A 247 -30.32 -11.80 0.96
CA VAL A 247 -31.52 -11.93 0.11
C VAL A 247 -31.25 -12.94 -0.98
#